data_9b8626624343018ab568e99f728aef32
#
_entry.id   9b8626624343018ab568e99f728aef32
#
_cell.length_a   1.000
_cell.length_b   1.000
_cell.length_c   1.000
_cell.angle_alpha   90.00
_cell.angle_beta   90.00
_cell.angle_gamma   90.00
#
_symmetry.space_group_name_H-M   'P 1'
#
loop_
_entity.id
_entity.type
_entity.pdbx_description
1 polymer ?
#
loop_
_entity_poly.entity_id
_entity_poly.type
_entity_poly.pdbx_seq_one_letter_code
_entity_poly.pdbx_strand_id
1 'polypeptide(L)'
;MTLTSADAQGADADQPVETDKSTRRRLRDLGVEIGSLAPGKFNAITDVPGVKVGHTTVFHGEGDLVRGEGPARTGVTVIMPHSGDIWRDKVTAASFVVNGNGGMLGLDWIRESGGIEGPIALTNTHQVGDVASAMVRWMISKYPDIGVDDETYVPVVGECDDSALNDAQGFHVKQQHVFAALDGAASGAVAEGAVGAGTGMSCYDWKGGIGTSSRVLSEDDGGYTVGVLVNCNHGDRDQMRIDGVPVGVHLEQDMATVHREGSIVIVVATDAPLNARQVERLCKRAAMGLARTGSVANTSSGDFIVGFSTGRQIPRASEDTVLSLPELSDNAIDPLYAATADATEEAIINALCMADTVVGRDGNTSTALPLDRVVELMRTYGRTKN
;
A
#
# COMPACT_ATOMS: atom_id res chain seq x y z
N MET A 1 -15.92 -14.08 58.06
CA MET A 1 -16.56 -13.59 56.86
C MET A 1 -15.56 -13.84 55.72
N THR A 2 -15.76 -14.92 55.02
CA THR A 2 -14.92 -15.42 53.94
C THR A 2 -15.38 -14.77 52.62
N LEU A 3 -14.51 -14.06 51.95
CA LEU A 3 -14.73 -13.55 50.58
C LEU A 3 -14.29 -14.61 49.60
N THR A 4 -15.25 -15.11 48.84
CA THR A 4 -15.05 -16.04 47.71
C THR A 4 -14.51 -15.32 46.49
N SER A 5 -13.46 -15.88 45.92
CA SER A 5 -12.89 -15.51 44.63
C SER A 5 -13.86 -15.87 43.51
N ALA A 6 -14.16 -14.89 42.64
CA ALA A 6 -14.88 -15.12 41.38
C ALA A 6 -13.84 -15.36 40.26
N ASP A 7 -14.05 -16.47 39.59
CA ASP A 7 -13.25 -16.95 38.46
C ASP A 7 -13.33 -16.00 37.27
N ALA A 8 -12.18 -15.55 36.78
CA ALA A 8 -12.03 -14.93 35.48
C ALA A 8 -12.02 -16.07 34.43
N GLN A 9 -13.14 -16.25 33.73
CA GLN A 9 -13.18 -17.10 32.53
C GLN A 9 -12.51 -16.37 31.37
N GLY A 10 -11.60 -17.11 30.72
CA GLY A 10 -10.75 -16.64 29.66
C GLY A 10 -11.51 -16.22 28.41
N ALA A 11 -11.00 -15.17 27.79
CA ALA A 11 -11.35 -14.77 26.46
C ALA A 11 -10.94 -15.89 25.47
N ASP A 12 -11.91 -16.38 24.73
CA ASP A 12 -11.71 -17.32 23.62
C ASP A 12 -10.75 -16.69 22.60
N ALA A 13 -9.67 -17.42 22.33
CA ALA A 13 -8.72 -17.08 21.31
C ALA A 13 -9.40 -17.20 19.93
N ASP A 14 -9.36 -16.12 19.20
CA ASP A 14 -9.79 -15.99 17.80
C ASP A 14 -9.11 -17.08 16.96
N GLN A 15 -9.86 -18.11 16.59
CA GLN A 15 -9.38 -19.13 15.67
C GLN A 15 -9.40 -18.55 14.25
N PRO A 16 -8.34 -18.70 13.46
CA PRO A 16 -8.36 -18.26 12.07
C PRO A 16 -9.43 -19.09 11.31
N VAL A 17 -10.39 -18.38 10.72
CA VAL A 17 -11.34 -18.97 9.78
C VAL A 17 -10.52 -19.51 8.61
N GLU A 18 -10.47 -20.82 8.41
CA GLU A 18 -9.96 -21.43 7.18
C GLU A 18 -10.86 -20.99 6.02
N THR A 19 -10.45 -19.93 5.33
CA THR A 19 -11.04 -19.57 4.05
C THR A 19 -10.61 -20.60 3.02
N ASP A 20 -11.58 -21.19 2.34
CA ASP A 20 -11.38 -21.97 1.11
C ASP A 20 -10.39 -21.23 0.21
N LYS A 21 -9.34 -21.89 -0.28
CA LYS A 21 -8.27 -21.23 -1.03
C LYS A 21 -8.86 -20.42 -2.16
N SER A 22 -8.78 -19.10 -2.07
CA SER A 22 -9.25 -18.17 -3.08
C SER A 22 -8.83 -18.62 -4.48
N THR A 23 -9.77 -18.65 -5.42
CA THR A 23 -9.51 -18.90 -6.83
C THR A 23 -8.95 -17.66 -7.54
N ARG A 24 -8.65 -16.58 -6.76
CA ARG A 24 -8.13 -15.31 -7.24
C ARG A 24 -6.73 -15.48 -7.83
N ARG A 25 -6.46 -14.77 -8.92
CA ARG A 25 -5.19 -14.82 -9.65
C ARG A 25 -4.75 -13.41 -10.02
N ARG A 26 -3.44 -13.17 -9.97
CA ARG A 26 -2.86 -11.90 -10.38
C ARG A 26 -3.02 -11.69 -11.90
N LEU A 27 -2.89 -10.45 -12.34
CA LEU A 27 -3.11 -10.07 -13.73
C LEU A 27 -2.23 -10.91 -14.69
N ARG A 28 -0.96 -11.13 -14.38
CA ARG A 28 -0.05 -11.95 -15.20
C ARG A 28 -0.47 -13.41 -15.28
N ASP A 29 -1.02 -13.97 -14.21
CA ASP A 29 -1.52 -15.35 -14.17
C ASP A 29 -2.79 -15.51 -15.03
N LEU A 30 -3.43 -14.39 -15.40
CA LEU A 30 -4.54 -14.31 -16.35
C LEU A 30 -4.07 -14.15 -17.80
N GLY A 31 -2.76 -14.08 -18.05
CA GLY A 31 -2.17 -13.91 -19.37
C GLY A 31 -2.11 -12.47 -19.87
N VAL A 32 -2.31 -11.49 -19.00
CA VAL A 32 -2.22 -10.05 -19.32
C VAL A 32 -0.94 -9.46 -18.70
N GLU A 33 -0.13 -8.80 -19.51
CA GLU A 33 1.12 -8.18 -19.08
C GLU A 33 1.11 -6.68 -19.35
N ILE A 34 1.49 -5.89 -18.37
CA ILE A 34 1.63 -4.43 -18.48
C ILE A 34 3.09 -4.09 -18.78
N GLY A 35 3.31 -3.36 -19.87
CA GLY A 35 4.65 -2.94 -20.29
C GLY A 35 5.51 -4.09 -20.83
N SER A 36 6.80 -3.79 -21.06
CA SER A 36 7.77 -4.72 -21.68
C SER A 36 8.83 -5.24 -20.72
N LEU A 37 9.00 -4.60 -19.56
CA LEU A 37 10.00 -4.99 -18.56
C LEU A 37 9.55 -6.22 -17.77
N ALA A 38 10.51 -7.11 -17.49
CA ALA A 38 10.25 -8.28 -16.65
C ALA A 38 10.00 -7.87 -15.19
N PRO A 39 9.11 -8.56 -14.48
CA PRO A 39 8.99 -8.40 -13.04
C PRO A 39 10.17 -9.06 -12.32
N GLY A 40 10.41 -8.69 -11.05
CA GLY A 40 11.26 -9.44 -10.15
C GLY A 40 10.64 -10.78 -9.75
N LYS A 41 11.32 -11.51 -8.88
CA LYS A 41 10.97 -12.89 -8.49
C LYS A 41 9.55 -13.01 -7.91
N PHE A 42 9.12 -12.04 -7.13
CA PHE A 42 7.81 -12.03 -6.45
C PHE A 42 6.81 -11.12 -7.17
N ASN A 43 7.29 -10.33 -8.14
CA ASN A 43 6.54 -9.24 -8.77
C ASN A 43 5.89 -8.35 -7.70
N ALA A 44 6.67 -7.90 -6.73
CA ALA A 44 6.22 -7.17 -5.55
C ALA A 44 7.24 -6.10 -5.14
N ILE A 45 6.82 -5.14 -4.31
CA ILE A 45 7.73 -4.10 -3.77
C ILE A 45 8.92 -4.71 -3.04
N THR A 46 8.77 -5.90 -2.50
CA THR A 46 9.80 -6.68 -1.80
C THR A 46 10.86 -7.27 -2.71
N ASP A 47 10.75 -7.15 -4.03
CA ASP A 47 11.83 -7.45 -4.97
C ASP A 47 12.95 -6.39 -4.89
N VAL A 48 12.65 -5.19 -4.39
CA VAL A 48 13.68 -4.21 -4.05
C VAL A 48 14.45 -4.70 -2.81
N PRO A 49 15.77 -4.89 -2.91
CA PRO A 49 16.57 -5.49 -1.84
C PRO A 49 16.39 -4.78 -0.49
N GLY A 50 16.10 -5.56 0.55
CA GLY A 50 15.95 -5.10 1.92
C GLY A 50 14.54 -4.63 2.29
N VAL A 51 13.67 -4.35 1.32
CA VAL A 51 12.28 -3.96 1.58
C VAL A 51 11.49 -5.13 2.14
N LYS A 52 10.68 -4.84 3.19
CA LYS A 52 9.78 -5.82 3.81
C LYS A 52 8.38 -5.23 3.95
N VAL A 53 7.37 -6.09 3.95
CA VAL A 53 5.96 -5.71 4.13
C VAL A 53 5.34 -6.56 5.23
N GLY A 54 4.54 -5.95 6.09
CA GLY A 54 3.75 -6.62 7.11
C GLY A 54 2.31 -6.13 7.13
N HIS A 55 1.38 -7.01 7.50
CA HIS A 55 -0.04 -6.71 7.56
C HIS A 55 -0.64 -7.21 8.87
N THR A 56 -1.61 -6.47 9.39
CA THR A 56 -2.55 -6.98 10.39
C THR A 56 -3.95 -6.59 9.96
N THR A 57 -4.77 -7.61 9.70
CA THR A 57 -6.19 -7.45 9.33
C THR A 57 -7.04 -7.48 10.58
N VAL A 58 -8.01 -6.56 10.67
CA VAL A 58 -9.04 -6.51 11.71
C VAL A 58 -10.39 -6.75 11.04
N PHE A 59 -10.92 -7.95 11.24
CA PHE A 59 -12.13 -8.42 10.58
C PHE A 59 -13.02 -9.17 11.59
N HIS A 60 -14.09 -8.51 12.05
CA HIS A 60 -15.05 -9.12 12.98
C HIS A 60 -16.42 -8.46 12.89
N GLY A 61 -17.43 -9.10 13.49
CA GLY A 61 -18.81 -8.63 13.50
C GLY A 61 -19.50 -8.76 12.14
N GLU A 62 -20.82 -8.83 12.15
CA GLU A 62 -21.68 -8.94 10.97
C GLU A 62 -22.99 -8.16 11.22
N GLY A 63 -23.74 -7.88 10.13
CA GLY A 63 -25.04 -7.23 10.20
C GLY A 63 -24.99 -5.72 10.27
N ASP A 64 -25.94 -5.13 10.99
CA ASP A 64 -26.12 -3.69 11.07
C ASP A 64 -25.01 -3.02 11.88
N LEU A 65 -24.70 -1.75 11.57
CA LEU A 65 -23.70 -0.96 12.29
C LEU A 65 -24.08 -0.76 13.74
N VAL A 66 -23.24 -1.28 14.64
CA VAL A 66 -23.23 -0.90 16.06
C VAL A 66 -21.96 -0.07 16.31
N ARG A 67 -22.13 1.24 16.45
CA ARG A 67 -21.01 2.19 16.55
C ARG A 67 -20.10 1.87 17.72
N GLY A 68 -18.82 1.68 17.46
CA GLY A 68 -17.82 1.30 18.46
C GLY A 68 -17.64 -0.21 18.64
N GLU A 69 -18.54 -1.04 18.07
CA GLU A 69 -18.53 -2.48 18.19
C GLU A 69 -18.30 -3.20 16.85
N GLY A 70 -18.75 -2.61 15.75
CA GLY A 70 -18.54 -3.17 14.41
C GLY A 70 -19.78 -3.14 13.51
N PRO A 71 -19.77 -3.85 12.38
CA PRO A 71 -18.69 -4.70 11.84
C PRO A 71 -17.39 -3.95 11.55
N ALA A 72 -16.24 -4.57 11.88
CA ALA A 72 -14.92 -4.06 11.54
C ALA A 72 -14.39 -4.72 10.25
N ARG A 73 -13.99 -3.90 9.28
CA ARG A 73 -13.38 -4.27 8.00
C ARG A 73 -12.23 -3.32 7.73
N THR A 74 -11.14 -3.47 8.48
CA THR A 74 -10.03 -2.51 8.50
C THR A 74 -8.70 -3.21 8.79
N GLY A 75 -7.63 -2.46 8.98
CA GLY A 75 -6.33 -3.00 9.35
C GLY A 75 -5.21 -2.01 9.15
N VAL A 76 -3.99 -2.53 9.22
CA VAL A 76 -2.75 -1.78 8.99
C VAL A 76 -1.82 -2.57 8.10
N THR A 77 -1.17 -1.88 7.16
CA THR A 77 -0.09 -2.41 6.32
C THR A 77 1.14 -1.55 6.57
N VAL A 78 2.30 -2.19 6.75
CA VAL A 78 3.56 -1.48 6.98
C VAL A 78 4.60 -1.88 5.94
N ILE A 79 5.42 -0.90 5.54
CA ILE A 79 6.55 -1.10 4.64
C ILE A 79 7.81 -0.68 5.39
N MET A 80 8.74 -1.62 5.54
CA MET A 80 10.08 -1.36 6.07
C MET A 80 11.00 -1.02 4.91
N PRO A 81 11.61 0.17 4.86
CA PRO A 81 12.42 0.60 3.71
C PRO A 81 13.64 -0.27 3.44
N HIS A 82 14.27 -0.78 4.48
CA HIS A 82 15.39 -1.72 4.39
C HIS A 82 15.51 -2.58 5.65
N SER A 83 16.36 -3.60 5.62
CA SER A 83 16.56 -4.57 6.70
C SER A 83 17.66 -4.19 7.70
N GLY A 84 18.36 -3.06 7.47
CA GLY A 84 19.39 -2.53 8.37
C GLY A 84 18.81 -1.68 9.50
N ASP A 85 19.65 -0.83 10.09
CA ASP A 85 19.25 0.12 11.11
C ASP A 85 18.55 1.33 10.49
N ILE A 86 17.21 1.28 10.44
CA ILE A 86 16.39 2.29 9.75
C ILE A 86 16.43 3.67 10.44
N TRP A 87 16.83 3.73 11.71
CA TRP A 87 16.99 4.98 12.43
C TRP A 87 18.35 5.63 12.16
N ARG A 88 19.40 4.81 12.06
CA ARG A 88 20.75 5.30 11.82
C ARG A 88 21.06 5.55 10.34
N ASP A 89 20.48 4.75 9.46
CA ASP A 89 20.70 4.80 8.01
C ASP A 89 19.37 5.13 7.30
N LYS A 90 19.09 6.43 7.14
CA LYS A 90 17.89 6.91 6.46
C LYS A 90 17.94 6.57 4.96
N VAL A 91 16.82 6.28 4.34
CA VAL A 91 16.74 6.17 2.88
C VAL A 91 16.41 7.53 2.27
N THR A 92 17.02 7.84 1.12
CA THR A 92 16.61 9.01 0.34
C THR A 92 15.17 8.86 -0.11
N ALA A 93 14.36 9.90 0.07
CA ALA A 93 12.93 9.85 -0.20
C ALA A 93 12.37 11.17 -0.72
N ALA A 94 11.19 11.07 -1.33
CA ALA A 94 10.40 12.22 -1.75
C ALA A 94 8.91 11.84 -1.79
N SER A 95 8.05 12.83 -1.98
CA SER A 95 6.61 12.64 -2.10
C SER A 95 6.03 13.48 -3.24
N PHE A 96 4.89 13.06 -3.74
CA PHE A 96 4.09 13.82 -4.70
C PHE A 96 2.60 13.65 -4.38
N VAL A 97 1.88 14.75 -4.26
CA VAL A 97 0.43 14.76 -4.04
C VAL A 97 -0.25 15.09 -5.35
N VAL A 98 -1.05 14.17 -5.88
CA VAL A 98 -1.86 14.39 -7.10
C VAL A 98 -3.10 15.18 -6.73
N ASN A 99 -3.86 14.71 -5.73
CA ASN A 99 -4.98 15.41 -5.12
C ASN A 99 -4.94 15.22 -3.60
N GLY A 100 -5.23 16.27 -2.84
CA GLY A 100 -4.96 16.35 -1.39
C GLY A 100 -6.20 16.22 -0.52
N ASN A 101 -7.26 15.54 -0.95
CA ASN A 101 -8.42 15.28 -0.09
C ASN A 101 -8.13 14.10 0.86
N GLY A 102 -7.77 14.39 2.09
CA GLY A 102 -7.36 13.42 3.10
C GLY A 102 -6.01 13.78 3.71
N GLY A 103 -5.24 12.78 4.15
CA GLY A 103 -3.96 13.03 4.79
C GLY A 103 -2.93 11.92 4.63
N MET A 104 -1.70 12.32 4.51
CA MET A 104 -0.55 11.47 4.74
C MET A 104 0.42 12.19 5.68
N LEU A 105 0.50 11.69 6.92
CA LEU A 105 1.39 12.26 7.92
C LEU A 105 2.86 12.05 7.52
N GLY A 106 3.71 13.02 7.82
CA GLY A 106 5.17 12.95 7.60
C GLY A 106 5.63 13.47 6.25
N LEU A 107 4.74 13.81 5.30
CA LEU A 107 5.15 14.28 3.96
C LEU A 107 5.93 15.60 4.00
N ASP A 108 5.60 16.52 4.90
CA ASP A 108 6.33 17.79 5.01
C ASP A 108 7.78 17.57 5.48
N TRP A 109 7.97 16.62 6.42
CA TRP A 109 9.32 16.25 6.85
C TRP A 109 10.11 15.52 5.74
N ILE A 110 9.46 14.62 4.98
CA ILE A 110 10.09 13.99 3.81
C ILE A 110 10.54 15.05 2.80
N ARG A 111 9.71 16.06 2.54
CA ARG A 111 10.02 17.14 1.61
C ARG A 111 11.19 18.00 2.09
N GLU A 112 11.24 18.30 3.39
CA GLU A 112 12.28 19.13 3.99
C GLU A 112 13.60 18.38 4.10
N SER A 113 13.56 17.12 4.62
CA SER A 113 14.76 16.34 4.90
C SER A 113 15.31 15.58 3.69
N GLY A 114 14.48 15.31 2.68
CA GLY A 114 14.81 14.43 1.55
C GLY A 114 14.99 12.97 1.93
N GLY A 115 14.45 12.52 3.08
CA GLY A 115 14.66 11.17 3.58
C GLY A 115 13.50 10.61 4.40
N ILE A 116 13.51 9.30 4.58
CA ILE A 116 12.65 8.54 5.50
C ILE A 116 13.56 7.84 6.51
N GLU A 117 13.19 7.92 7.79
CA GLU A 117 13.98 7.45 8.93
C GLU A 117 13.26 6.40 9.79
N GLY A 118 12.27 5.75 9.20
CA GLY A 118 11.47 4.72 9.87
C GLY A 118 10.53 4.00 8.90
N PRO A 119 9.62 3.16 9.41
CA PRO A 119 8.61 2.50 8.60
C PRO A 119 7.61 3.48 7.98
N ILE A 120 6.95 3.05 6.89
CA ILE A 120 5.75 3.67 6.34
C ILE A 120 4.57 2.80 6.73
N ALA A 121 3.48 3.38 7.24
CA ALA A 121 2.24 2.66 7.53
C ALA A 121 1.08 3.18 6.69
N LEU A 122 0.15 2.28 6.36
CA LEU A 122 -1.12 2.56 5.71
C LEU A 122 -2.25 2.05 6.60
N THR A 123 -3.34 2.82 6.71
CA THR A 123 -4.50 2.47 7.54
C THR A 123 -5.76 3.20 7.05
N ASN A 124 -6.80 3.30 7.86
CA ASN A 124 -7.98 4.11 7.55
C ASN A 124 -7.87 5.56 8.04
N THR A 125 -8.72 6.43 7.49
CA THR A 125 -8.69 7.88 7.72
C THR A 125 -8.71 8.28 9.20
N HIS A 126 -9.61 7.69 10.00
CA HIS A 126 -9.76 8.09 11.40
C HIS A 126 -8.61 7.62 12.30
N GLN A 127 -7.86 6.58 11.88
CA GLN A 127 -6.84 5.96 12.74
C GLN A 127 -5.39 6.36 12.43
N VAL A 128 -5.18 7.32 11.55
CA VAL A 128 -3.83 7.86 11.25
C VAL A 128 -3.09 8.25 12.54
N GLY A 129 -3.77 8.97 13.46
CA GLY A 129 -3.18 9.40 14.71
C GLY A 129 -2.81 8.25 15.65
N ASP A 130 -3.67 7.25 15.79
CA ASP A 130 -3.43 6.08 16.65
C ASP A 130 -2.28 5.22 16.11
N VAL A 131 -2.27 4.98 14.79
CA VAL A 131 -1.20 4.24 14.11
C VAL A 131 0.13 5.00 14.23
N ALA A 132 0.13 6.32 14.02
CA ALA A 132 1.32 7.14 14.19
C ALA A 132 1.87 7.08 15.62
N SER A 133 1.01 7.20 16.62
CA SER A 133 1.39 7.07 18.03
C SER A 133 1.96 5.68 18.35
N ALA A 134 1.37 4.63 17.79
CA ALA A 134 1.87 3.26 17.94
C ALA A 134 3.26 3.08 17.28
N MET A 135 3.45 3.63 16.07
CA MET A 135 4.76 3.62 15.39
C MET A 135 5.85 4.31 16.22
N VAL A 136 5.55 5.49 16.79
CA VAL A 136 6.49 6.20 17.69
C VAL A 136 6.87 5.30 18.86
N ARG A 137 5.90 4.64 19.50
CA ARG A 137 6.17 3.72 20.63
C ARG A 137 7.00 2.52 20.20
N TRP A 138 6.74 1.97 19.01
CA TRP A 138 7.53 0.87 18.49
C TRP A 138 8.97 1.30 18.21
N MET A 139 9.19 2.47 17.59
CA MET A 139 10.53 3.02 17.33
C MET A 139 11.29 3.26 18.64
N ILE A 140 10.66 3.88 19.65
CA ILE A 140 11.26 4.07 20.98
C ILE A 140 11.62 2.72 21.62
N SER A 141 10.83 1.68 21.45
CA SER A 141 11.14 0.35 21.97
C SER A 141 12.39 -0.28 21.36
N LYS A 142 12.73 0.10 20.12
CA LYS A 142 13.94 -0.36 19.39
C LYS A 142 15.12 0.60 19.59
N TYR A 143 14.83 1.90 19.74
CA TYR A 143 15.81 2.99 19.85
C TYR A 143 15.45 3.88 21.06
N PRO A 144 15.82 3.48 22.29
CA PRO A 144 15.36 4.14 23.52
C PRO A 144 15.80 5.61 23.67
N ASP A 145 16.83 6.00 22.94
CA ASP A 145 17.39 7.37 23.00
C ASP A 145 16.53 8.39 22.20
N ILE A 146 15.59 7.90 21.36
CA ILE A 146 14.68 8.79 20.61
C ILE A 146 13.91 9.69 21.56
N GLY A 147 14.08 11.01 21.37
CA GLY A 147 13.42 12.04 22.18
C GLY A 147 14.01 12.24 23.57
N VAL A 148 15.18 11.64 23.88
CA VAL A 148 15.94 11.81 25.13
C VAL A 148 17.33 12.39 24.79
N ASP A 149 18.23 11.56 24.30
CA ASP A 149 19.59 11.95 23.90
C ASP A 149 19.72 12.03 22.34
N ASP A 150 18.71 11.59 21.61
CA ASP A 150 18.63 11.65 20.16
C ASP A 150 17.39 12.48 19.71
N GLU A 151 17.29 12.77 18.42
CA GLU A 151 16.16 13.52 17.84
C GLU A 151 14.82 12.78 18.00
N THR A 152 13.73 13.49 17.79
CA THR A 152 12.38 12.90 17.79
C THR A 152 12.07 12.26 16.44
N TYR A 153 11.38 11.12 16.46
CA TYR A 153 10.92 10.42 15.26
C TYR A 153 9.61 11.01 14.71
N VAL A 154 9.58 11.29 13.42
CA VAL A 154 8.37 11.72 12.68
C VAL A 154 7.82 10.55 11.88
N PRO A 155 6.68 9.96 12.27
CA PRO A 155 6.09 8.81 11.56
C PRO A 155 5.51 9.19 10.20
N VAL A 156 5.53 8.24 9.26
CA VAL A 156 4.91 8.35 7.93
C VAL A 156 3.70 7.43 7.88
N VAL A 157 2.49 8.01 7.83
CA VAL A 157 1.23 7.25 7.85
C VAL A 157 0.28 7.80 6.80
N GLY A 158 -0.07 6.95 5.82
CA GLY A 158 -1.07 7.24 4.79
C GLY A 158 -2.42 6.58 5.09
N GLU A 159 -3.50 7.12 4.50
CA GLU A 159 -4.84 6.65 4.76
C GLU A 159 -5.71 6.56 3.51
N CYS A 160 -6.73 5.70 3.58
CA CYS A 160 -7.89 5.69 2.71
C CYS A 160 -9.16 5.42 3.54
N ASP A 161 -10.31 5.95 3.12
CA ASP A 161 -11.57 5.80 3.84
C ASP A 161 -12.21 4.42 3.63
N ASP A 162 -12.27 3.61 4.68
CA ASP A 162 -12.92 2.30 4.69
C ASP A 162 -14.37 2.32 5.23
N SER A 163 -14.92 3.49 5.54
CA SER A 163 -16.19 3.66 6.25
C SER A 163 -17.40 3.07 5.51
N ALA A 164 -17.29 2.74 4.22
CA ALA A 164 -18.34 2.05 3.48
C ALA A 164 -18.64 0.65 4.04
N LEU A 165 -17.61 -0.07 4.43
CA LEU A 165 -17.69 -1.45 4.92
C LEU A 165 -17.40 -1.56 6.42
N ASN A 166 -16.69 -0.59 7.00
CA ASN A 166 -16.15 -0.60 8.35
C ASN A 166 -16.93 0.31 9.30
N ASP A 167 -17.02 -0.06 10.57
CA ASP A 167 -17.33 0.88 11.66
C ASP A 167 -16.14 1.80 11.91
N ALA A 168 -16.03 2.88 11.15
CA ALA A 168 -14.92 3.82 11.23
C ALA A 168 -14.86 4.58 12.57
N GLN A 169 -15.97 4.61 13.34
CA GLN A 169 -16.02 5.24 14.67
C GLN A 169 -15.54 4.32 15.79
N GLY A 170 -15.32 3.02 15.51
CA GLY A 170 -14.88 2.04 16.49
C GLY A 170 -13.39 2.08 16.80
N PHE A 171 -12.58 2.74 15.97
CA PHE A 171 -11.12 2.79 16.15
C PHE A 171 -10.53 1.39 16.38
N HIS A 172 -10.88 0.44 15.51
CA HIS A 172 -10.62 -0.99 15.70
C HIS A 172 -9.13 -1.37 15.55
N VAL A 173 -8.31 -0.60 14.83
CA VAL A 173 -6.86 -0.81 14.78
C VAL A 173 -6.23 -0.31 16.08
N LYS A 174 -5.63 -1.20 16.85
CA LYS A 174 -4.99 -0.91 18.14
C LYS A 174 -3.47 -1.01 18.03
N GLN A 175 -2.74 -0.49 19.04
CA GLN A 175 -1.27 -0.54 19.09
C GLN A 175 -0.73 -1.96 18.83
N GLN A 176 -1.36 -2.99 19.39
CA GLN A 176 -0.92 -4.38 19.19
C GLN A 176 -0.96 -4.82 17.72
N HIS A 177 -1.92 -4.33 16.92
CA HIS A 177 -2.03 -4.64 15.50
C HIS A 177 -0.90 -3.98 14.71
N VAL A 178 -0.53 -2.74 15.07
CA VAL A 178 0.61 -2.03 14.45
C VAL A 178 1.92 -2.73 14.79
N PHE A 179 2.12 -3.13 16.05
CA PHE A 179 3.31 -3.86 16.49
C PHE A 179 3.41 -5.21 15.79
N ALA A 180 2.31 -5.96 15.70
CA ALA A 180 2.28 -7.23 15.00
C ALA A 180 2.63 -7.09 13.51
N ALA A 181 2.14 -6.05 12.83
CA ALA A 181 2.49 -5.78 11.44
C ALA A 181 3.98 -5.42 11.29
N LEU A 182 4.53 -4.58 12.17
CA LEU A 182 5.94 -4.16 12.15
C LEU A 182 6.89 -5.32 12.46
N ASP A 183 6.61 -6.09 13.51
CA ASP A 183 7.46 -7.23 13.92
C ASP A 183 7.31 -8.42 12.96
N GLY A 184 6.16 -8.57 12.29
CA GLY A 184 5.90 -9.60 11.28
C GLY A 184 6.32 -9.22 9.86
N ALA A 185 6.87 -8.02 9.63
CA ALA A 185 7.27 -7.59 8.29
C ALA A 185 8.37 -8.48 7.69
N ALA A 186 8.13 -9.00 6.49
CA ALA A 186 9.02 -9.93 5.81
C ALA A 186 9.23 -9.56 4.34
N SER A 187 10.35 -10.00 3.77
CA SER A 187 10.57 -10.01 2.33
C SER A 187 9.90 -11.23 1.70
N GLY A 188 9.72 -11.24 0.39
CA GLY A 188 9.08 -12.34 -0.33
C GLY A 188 7.74 -11.95 -0.92
N ALA A 189 6.87 -12.93 -1.16
CA ALA A 189 5.53 -12.66 -1.68
C ALA A 189 4.72 -11.81 -0.68
N VAL A 190 4.02 -10.81 -1.21
CA VAL A 190 3.16 -9.91 -0.42
C VAL A 190 1.70 -10.36 -0.59
N ALA A 191 0.95 -10.42 0.50
CA ALA A 191 -0.48 -10.66 0.43
C ALA A 191 -1.20 -9.44 -0.17
N GLU A 192 -2.16 -9.66 -1.06
CA GLU A 192 -2.87 -8.63 -1.82
C GLU A 192 -4.39 -8.72 -1.64
N GLY A 193 -5.10 -7.70 -2.09
CA GLY A 193 -6.56 -7.61 -1.98
C GLY A 193 -7.03 -7.10 -0.61
N ALA A 194 -8.00 -7.79 -0.02
CA ALA A 194 -8.68 -7.40 1.21
C ALA A 194 -7.87 -7.77 2.48
N VAL A 195 -6.63 -7.30 2.58
CA VAL A 195 -5.71 -7.59 3.70
C VAL A 195 -5.16 -6.31 4.31
N GLY A 196 -4.86 -6.32 5.61
CA GLY A 196 -4.29 -5.16 6.30
C GLY A 196 -5.13 -3.90 6.07
N ALA A 197 -4.47 -2.80 5.70
CA ALA A 197 -5.13 -1.54 5.36
C ALA A 197 -6.14 -1.66 4.20
N GLY A 198 -5.97 -2.67 3.32
CA GLY A 198 -6.84 -2.89 2.16
C GLY A 198 -8.18 -3.57 2.46
N THR A 199 -8.41 -4.00 3.71
CA THR A 199 -9.55 -4.85 4.07
C THR A 199 -10.90 -4.22 3.74
N GLY A 200 -11.11 -2.94 4.04
CA GLY A 200 -12.38 -2.22 3.80
C GLY A 200 -12.40 -1.40 2.51
N MET A 201 -11.40 -1.50 1.64
CA MET A 201 -11.21 -0.61 0.49
C MET A 201 -11.97 -1.11 -0.75
N SER A 202 -12.49 -0.15 -1.54
CA SER A 202 -13.17 -0.40 -2.82
C SER A 202 -12.51 0.44 -3.92
N CYS A 203 -12.22 -0.17 -5.07
CA CYS A 203 -11.52 0.47 -6.17
C CYS A 203 -12.32 0.27 -7.45
N TYR A 204 -12.63 1.35 -8.17
CA TYR A 204 -13.51 1.33 -9.34
C TYR A 204 -14.84 0.60 -9.09
N ASP A 205 -15.42 0.81 -7.90
CA ASP A 205 -16.64 0.15 -7.42
C ASP A 205 -16.55 -1.39 -7.32
N TRP A 206 -15.35 -1.95 -7.45
CA TRP A 206 -15.06 -3.34 -7.13
C TRP A 206 -14.29 -3.43 -5.80
N LYS A 207 -14.20 -4.62 -5.22
CA LYS A 207 -13.34 -4.80 -4.05
C LYS A 207 -11.89 -4.54 -4.44
N GLY A 208 -11.29 -3.56 -3.77
CA GLY A 208 -9.91 -3.15 -3.92
C GLY A 208 -9.05 -3.56 -2.73
N GLY A 209 -8.04 -2.75 -2.41
CA GLY A 209 -7.16 -2.94 -1.26
C GLY A 209 -5.69 -2.91 -1.61
N ILE A 210 -4.90 -3.82 -1.02
CA ILE A 210 -3.46 -3.89 -1.25
C ILE A 210 -3.16 -4.55 -2.59
N GLY A 211 -2.29 -3.90 -3.36
CA GLY A 211 -1.72 -4.48 -4.58
C GLY A 211 -0.24 -4.14 -4.70
N THR A 212 0.50 -4.98 -5.41
CA THR A 212 1.93 -4.77 -5.58
C THR A 212 2.42 -5.28 -6.93
N SER A 213 3.51 -4.71 -7.41
CA SER A 213 4.26 -5.25 -8.54
C SER A 213 5.69 -4.71 -8.58
N SER A 214 6.51 -5.25 -9.46
CA SER A 214 7.89 -4.79 -9.67
C SER A 214 8.29 -4.84 -11.14
N ARG A 215 9.36 -4.13 -11.46
CA ARG A 215 10.05 -4.19 -12.75
C ARG A 215 11.56 -4.21 -12.51
N VAL A 216 12.23 -5.06 -13.27
CA VAL A 216 13.70 -5.15 -13.27
C VAL A 216 14.21 -4.61 -14.59
N LEU A 217 15.12 -3.66 -14.53
CA LEU A 217 15.78 -3.09 -15.70
C LEU A 217 16.81 -4.07 -16.27
N SER A 218 17.14 -3.90 -17.55
CA SER A 218 18.24 -4.63 -18.16
C SER A 218 19.59 -4.30 -17.51
N GLU A 219 20.57 -5.19 -17.62
CA GLU A 219 21.94 -4.92 -17.16
C GLU A 219 22.54 -3.67 -17.84
N ASP A 220 22.20 -3.44 -19.10
CA ASP A 220 22.65 -2.24 -19.87
C ASP A 220 22.06 -0.94 -19.29
N ASP A 221 20.89 -1.02 -18.64
CA ASP A 221 20.22 0.08 -17.92
C ASP A 221 20.57 0.10 -16.41
N GLY A 222 21.54 -0.70 -15.98
CA GLY A 222 22.05 -0.76 -14.62
C GLY A 222 21.44 -1.86 -13.73
N GLY A 223 20.55 -2.71 -14.25
CA GLY A 223 19.98 -3.88 -13.53
C GLY A 223 19.09 -3.51 -12.34
N TYR A 224 18.70 -2.25 -12.19
CA TYR A 224 17.94 -1.78 -11.04
C TYR A 224 16.51 -2.32 -11.00
N THR A 225 15.97 -2.42 -9.79
CA THR A 225 14.60 -2.84 -9.53
C THR A 225 13.75 -1.63 -9.10
N VAL A 226 12.55 -1.53 -9.66
CA VAL A 226 11.48 -0.65 -9.16
C VAL A 226 10.37 -1.54 -8.62
N GLY A 227 9.95 -1.31 -7.38
CA GLY A 227 8.82 -1.98 -6.75
C GLY A 227 7.76 -0.98 -6.32
N VAL A 228 6.49 -1.36 -6.44
CA VAL A 228 5.35 -0.53 -6.07
C VAL A 228 4.41 -1.33 -5.18
N LEU A 229 3.90 -0.68 -4.13
CA LEU A 229 2.77 -1.15 -3.32
C LEU A 229 1.72 -0.05 -3.27
N VAL A 230 0.45 -0.43 -3.40
CA VAL A 230 -0.69 0.49 -3.37
C VAL A 230 -1.71 0.06 -2.31
N ASN A 231 -2.43 1.03 -1.76
CA ASN A 231 -3.70 0.81 -1.06
C ASN A 231 -4.79 1.51 -1.87
N CYS A 232 -5.57 0.71 -2.64
CA CYS A 232 -6.51 1.20 -3.62
C CYS A 232 -7.91 1.33 -3.07
N ASN A 233 -8.45 2.56 -3.08
CA ASN A 233 -9.81 2.89 -2.67
C ASN A 233 -10.34 4.05 -3.52
N HIS A 234 -10.28 3.98 -4.85
CA HIS A 234 -10.54 5.12 -5.73
C HIS A 234 -11.25 4.72 -7.02
N GLY A 235 -11.75 5.74 -7.72
CA GLY A 235 -12.23 5.68 -9.10
C GLY A 235 -13.67 5.20 -9.26
N ASP A 236 -14.29 5.67 -10.32
CA ASP A 236 -15.62 5.24 -10.76
C ASP A 236 -15.49 4.07 -11.73
N ARG A 237 -16.45 3.17 -11.71
CA ARG A 237 -16.41 1.92 -12.49
C ARG A 237 -16.19 2.14 -13.98
N ASP A 238 -16.90 3.09 -14.60
CA ASP A 238 -16.83 3.40 -16.02
C ASP A 238 -15.46 3.94 -16.47
N GLN A 239 -14.68 4.47 -15.53
CA GLN A 239 -13.32 4.96 -15.78
C GLN A 239 -12.32 3.81 -15.94
N MET A 240 -12.57 2.63 -15.32
CA MET A 240 -11.60 1.55 -15.18
C MET A 240 -11.05 1.08 -16.53
N ARG A 241 -9.71 1.05 -16.63
CA ARG A 241 -8.96 0.53 -17.77
C ARG A 241 -7.89 -0.47 -17.33
N ILE A 242 -7.65 -1.46 -18.18
CA ILE A 242 -6.56 -2.43 -18.04
C ILE A 242 -5.81 -2.46 -19.36
N ASP A 243 -4.54 -2.07 -19.39
CA ASP A 243 -3.72 -1.97 -20.60
C ASP A 243 -4.46 -1.23 -21.74
N GLY A 244 -5.10 -0.11 -21.39
CA GLY A 244 -5.85 0.74 -22.29
C GLY A 244 -7.26 0.22 -22.67
N VAL A 245 -7.62 -1.02 -22.35
CA VAL A 245 -8.96 -1.57 -22.59
C VAL A 245 -9.95 -0.97 -21.59
N PRO A 246 -11.09 -0.38 -22.01
CA PRO A 246 -12.08 0.23 -21.14
C PRO A 246 -12.96 -0.82 -20.44
N VAL A 247 -12.36 -1.62 -19.57
CA VAL A 247 -12.99 -2.79 -18.92
C VAL A 247 -14.22 -2.37 -18.12
N GLY A 248 -14.15 -1.23 -17.42
CA GLY A 248 -15.23 -0.75 -16.57
C GLY A 248 -16.53 -0.54 -17.31
N VAL A 249 -16.51 0.08 -18.48
CA VAL A 249 -17.68 0.32 -19.33
C VAL A 249 -18.35 -1.01 -19.78
N HIS A 250 -17.56 -2.05 -20.02
CA HIS A 250 -18.08 -3.36 -20.46
C HIS A 250 -18.64 -4.21 -19.31
N LEU A 251 -18.27 -3.92 -18.05
CA LEU A 251 -18.71 -4.66 -16.87
C LEU A 251 -19.83 -3.96 -16.10
N GLU A 252 -20.37 -2.86 -16.62
CA GLU A 252 -21.29 -1.96 -15.92
C GLU A 252 -22.67 -2.58 -15.57
N GLN A 253 -23.09 -3.66 -16.22
CA GLN A 253 -24.50 -4.07 -16.28
C GLN A 253 -25.03 -4.86 -15.08
N ASP A 254 -24.22 -5.28 -14.10
CA ASP A 254 -24.66 -6.38 -13.25
C ASP A 254 -24.79 -6.12 -11.73
N MET A 255 -24.50 -4.92 -11.19
CA MET A 255 -24.46 -4.82 -9.72
C MET A 255 -24.78 -3.44 -9.13
N ALA A 256 -25.63 -3.44 -8.07
CA ALA A 256 -25.78 -2.28 -7.18
C ALA A 256 -24.50 -2.10 -6.36
N THR A 257 -23.91 -0.92 -6.42
CA THR A 257 -22.71 -0.57 -5.66
C THR A 257 -23.00 0.55 -4.67
N VAL A 258 -22.40 0.47 -3.51
CA VAL A 258 -22.32 1.59 -2.58
C VAL A 258 -21.18 2.47 -3.09
N HIS A 259 -21.50 3.43 -3.97
CA HIS A 259 -20.54 4.42 -4.41
C HIS A 259 -20.13 5.31 -3.24
N ARG A 260 -18.85 5.37 -2.94
CA ARG A 260 -18.24 6.36 -2.07
C ARG A 260 -16.93 6.80 -2.68
N GLU A 261 -16.74 8.11 -2.62
CA GLU A 261 -15.50 8.78 -2.98
C GLU A 261 -14.31 8.17 -2.23
N GLY A 262 -13.20 7.95 -2.90
CA GLY A 262 -12.11 7.19 -2.33
C GLY A 262 -10.75 7.81 -2.63
N SER A 263 -9.72 7.18 -2.10
CA SER A 263 -8.33 7.64 -2.12
C SER A 263 -7.40 6.53 -2.60
N ILE A 264 -6.16 6.87 -2.94
CA ILE A 264 -5.09 5.91 -3.14
C ILE A 264 -3.80 6.38 -2.46
N VAL A 265 -3.13 5.46 -1.77
CA VAL A 265 -1.73 5.67 -1.37
C VAL A 265 -0.84 4.76 -2.20
N ILE A 266 0.18 5.34 -2.82
CA ILE A 266 1.17 4.65 -3.64
C ILE A 266 2.55 4.76 -2.99
N VAL A 267 3.20 3.62 -2.74
CA VAL A 267 4.57 3.57 -2.24
C VAL A 267 5.47 3.01 -3.34
N VAL A 268 6.49 3.80 -3.73
CA VAL A 268 7.46 3.43 -4.76
C VAL A 268 8.82 3.19 -4.11
N ALA A 269 9.43 2.05 -4.37
CA ALA A 269 10.79 1.72 -3.91
C ALA A 269 11.70 1.42 -5.09
N THR A 270 13.00 1.75 -4.96
CA THR A 270 14.03 1.33 -5.92
C THR A 270 15.37 1.17 -5.24
N ASP A 271 16.21 0.29 -5.76
CA ASP A 271 17.63 0.17 -5.39
C ASP A 271 18.58 1.03 -6.26
N ALA A 272 18.05 1.74 -7.25
CA ALA A 272 18.84 2.75 -7.97
C ALA A 272 19.27 3.88 -7.03
N PRO A 273 20.53 4.35 -7.07
CA PRO A 273 21.03 5.39 -6.18
C PRO A 273 20.50 6.77 -6.61
N LEU A 274 19.31 7.12 -6.14
CA LEU A 274 18.62 8.36 -6.51
C LEU A 274 18.69 9.40 -5.39
N ASN A 275 18.89 10.67 -5.76
CA ASN A 275 18.65 11.78 -4.85
C ASN A 275 17.15 12.09 -4.71
N ALA A 276 16.75 12.93 -3.72
CA ALA A 276 15.35 13.23 -3.43
C ALA A 276 14.60 13.81 -4.64
N ARG A 277 15.22 14.70 -5.42
CA ARG A 277 14.63 15.26 -6.65
C ARG A 277 14.36 14.17 -7.69
N GLN A 278 15.23 13.18 -7.83
CA GLN A 278 15.06 12.06 -8.75
C GLN A 278 13.95 11.11 -8.25
N VAL A 279 13.88 10.84 -6.95
CA VAL A 279 12.78 10.06 -6.36
C VAL A 279 11.43 10.76 -6.57
N GLU A 280 11.35 12.08 -6.41
CA GLU A 280 10.12 12.84 -6.70
C GLU A 280 9.68 12.68 -8.17
N ARG A 281 10.65 12.60 -9.10
CA ARG A 281 10.34 12.33 -10.53
C ARG A 281 9.77 10.94 -10.74
N LEU A 282 10.17 9.93 -9.96
CA LEU A 282 9.52 8.61 -9.97
C LEU A 282 8.10 8.70 -9.42
N CYS A 283 7.87 9.40 -8.30
CA CYS A 283 6.52 9.61 -7.75
C CYS A 283 5.58 10.23 -8.80
N LYS A 284 6.05 11.20 -9.57
CA LYS A 284 5.28 11.79 -10.69
C LYS A 284 4.95 10.77 -11.79
N ARG A 285 5.74 9.72 -11.99
CA ARG A 285 5.46 8.64 -12.97
C ARG A 285 4.50 7.59 -12.41
N ALA A 286 4.50 7.39 -11.10
CA ALA A 286 3.46 6.61 -10.45
C ALA A 286 2.07 7.23 -10.68
N ALA A 287 1.94 8.57 -10.65
CA ALA A 287 0.70 9.25 -11.03
C ALA A 287 0.29 8.98 -12.50
N MET A 288 1.25 8.79 -13.41
CA MET A 288 0.95 8.38 -14.80
C MET A 288 0.45 6.93 -14.86
N GLY A 289 1.00 6.02 -14.03
CA GLY A 289 0.50 4.65 -13.88
C GLY A 289 -0.93 4.62 -13.35
N LEU A 290 -1.23 5.44 -12.34
CA LEU A 290 -2.59 5.64 -11.83
C LEU A 290 -3.54 6.11 -12.94
N ALA A 291 -3.15 7.12 -13.71
CA ALA A 291 -3.96 7.66 -14.81
C ALA A 291 -4.22 6.62 -15.93
N ARG A 292 -3.29 5.68 -16.16
CA ARG A 292 -3.49 4.60 -17.14
C ARG A 292 -4.61 3.64 -16.76
N THR A 293 -4.86 3.45 -15.45
CA THR A 293 -5.99 2.65 -14.96
C THR A 293 -7.34 3.37 -15.08
N GLY A 294 -7.33 4.63 -15.53
CA GLY A 294 -8.51 5.43 -15.82
C GLY A 294 -8.82 6.51 -14.77
N SER A 295 -8.14 6.52 -13.64
CA SER A 295 -8.36 7.56 -12.62
C SER A 295 -8.05 8.96 -13.15
N VAL A 296 -8.92 9.90 -12.81
CA VAL A 296 -8.76 11.33 -13.07
C VAL A 296 -8.51 12.13 -11.79
N ALA A 297 -8.27 11.43 -10.66
CA ALA A 297 -8.07 12.05 -9.35
C ALA A 297 -9.23 12.98 -9.00
N ASN A 298 -10.45 12.44 -8.85
CA ASN A 298 -11.66 13.19 -8.54
C ASN A 298 -11.45 14.09 -7.30
N THR A 299 -12.18 15.20 -7.21
CA THR A 299 -12.02 16.22 -6.14
C THR A 299 -12.02 15.62 -4.73
N SER A 300 -12.79 14.57 -4.52
CA SER A 300 -12.94 13.86 -3.24
C SER A 300 -11.89 12.79 -3.00
N SER A 301 -11.06 12.48 -3.99
CA SER A 301 -9.98 11.49 -3.86
C SER A 301 -8.75 12.09 -3.18
N GLY A 302 -8.15 11.36 -2.24
CA GLY A 302 -6.84 11.67 -1.65
C GLY A 302 -5.77 10.79 -2.31
N ASP A 303 -4.98 11.37 -3.23
CA ASP A 303 -4.02 10.61 -4.03
C ASP A 303 -2.61 10.99 -3.62
N PHE A 304 -2.04 10.21 -2.70
CA PHE A 304 -0.73 10.45 -2.10
C PHE A 304 0.30 9.43 -2.59
N ILE A 305 1.47 9.93 -2.98
CA ILE A 305 2.58 9.10 -3.45
C ILE A 305 3.81 9.41 -2.62
N VAL A 306 4.43 8.38 -2.08
CA VAL A 306 5.73 8.45 -1.42
C VAL A 306 6.69 7.49 -2.10
N GLY A 307 7.91 7.96 -2.36
CA GLY A 307 8.96 7.14 -2.96
C GLY A 307 10.23 7.15 -2.13
N PHE A 308 11.02 6.09 -2.22
CA PHE A 308 12.33 6.01 -1.60
C PHE A 308 13.33 5.18 -2.40
N SER A 309 14.62 5.46 -2.18
CA SER A 309 15.73 4.73 -2.78
C SER A 309 16.56 4.05 -1.69
N THR A 310 16.68 2.71 -1.76
CA THR A 310 17.57 1.94 -0.89
C THR A 310 19.03 1.98 -1.35
N GLY A 311 19.26 2.34 -2.62
CA GLY A 311 20.60 2.47 -3.20
C GLY A 311 21.37 3.72 -2.74
N ARG A 312 20.70 4.63 -2.01
CA ARG A 312 21.30 5.83 -1.45
C ARG A 312 20.81 6.05 -0.03
N GLN A 313 21.57 5.50 0.91
CA GLN A 313 21.32 5.69 2.34
C GLN A 313 22.05 6.92 2.86
N ILE A 314 21.43 7.62 3.80
CA ILE A 314 21.97 8.85 4.41
C ILE A 314 22.19 8.56 5.89
N PRO A 315 23.46 8.52 6.36
CA PRO A 315 23.72 8.32 7.78
C PRO A 315 23.13 9.46 8.61
N ARG A 316 22.46 9.15 9.73
CA ARG A 316 21.92 10.16 10.65
C ARG A 316 23.03 10.98 11.28
N ALA A 317 24.13 10.35 11.66
CA ALA A 317 25.31 11.00 12.21
C ALA A 317 26.52 10.64 11.37
N SER A 318 27.38 11.63 11.11
CA SER A 318 28.66 11.46 10.44
C SER A 318 29.69 12.40 11.06
N GLU A 319 30.92 11.92 11.22
CA GLU A 319 32.08 12.77 11.56
C GLU A 319 32.53 13.60 10.35
N ASP A 320 32.15 13.18 9.16
CA ASP A 320 32.48 13.88 7.92
C ASP A 320 31.57 15.09 7.71
N THR A 321 32.15 16.26 7.51
CA THR A 321 31.39 17.47 7.17
C THR A 321 30.84 17.47 5.75
N VAL A 322 31.36 16.59 4.88
CA VAL A 322 30.92 16.41 3.49
C VAL A 322 30.68 14.93 3.24
N LEU A 323 29.43 14.58 2.92
CA LEU A 323 29.08 13.21 2.57
C LEU A 323 29.34 12.95 1.08
N SER A 324 29.97 11.81 0.76
CA SER A 324 30.08 11.30 -0.60
C SER A 324 29.06 10.18 -0.81
N LEU A 325 27.94 10.50 -1.47
CA LEU A 325 26.83 9.58 -1.68
C LEU A 325 26.69 9.25 -3.17
N PRO A 326 26.39 7.98 -3.54
CA PRO A 326 26.19 7.62 -4.93
C PRO A 326 24.95 8.33 -5.50
N GLU A 327 25.00 8.66 -6.78
CA GLU A 327 23.90 9.28 -7.50
C GLU A 327 23.88 8.83 -8.96
N LEU A 328 22.72 8.37 -9.44
CA LEU A 328 22.50 8.03 -10.84
C LEU A 328 22.50 9.30 -11.70
N SER A 329 23.17 9.25 -12.85
CA SER A 329 23.08 10.35 -13.82
C SER A 329 21.66 10.54 -14.32
N ASP A 330 21.20 11.79 -14.44
CA ASP A 330 19.88 12.12 -15.00
C ASP A 330 19.66 11.54 -16.42
N ASN A 331 20.74 11.34 -17.20
CA ASN A 331 20.65 10.76 -18.53
C ASN A 331 20.34 9.26 -18.53
N ALA A 332 20.46 8.58 -17.39
CA ALA A 332 20.20 7.15 -17.23
C ALA A 332 18.87 6.84 -16.51
N ILE A 333 18.04 7.86 -16.23
CA ILE A 333 16.86 7.69 -15.36
C ILE A 333 15.58 7.25 -16.11
N ASP A 334 15.49 7.46 -17.42
CA ASP A 334 14.26 7.22 -18.19
C ASP A 334 13.73 5.78 -18.13
N PRO A 335 14.56 4.72 -18.11
CA PRO A 335 14.07 3.35 -17.91
C PRO A 335 13.35 3.16 -16.57
N LEU A 336 13.79 3.84 -15.49
CA LEU A 336 13.12 3.82 -14.18
C LEU A 336 11.74 4.49 -14.23
N TYR A 337 11.55 5.48 -15.10
CA TYR A 337 10.23 6.11 -15.29
C TYR A 337 9.23 5.17 -15.92
N ALA A 338 9.61 4.47 -16.98
CA ALA A 338 8.76 3.45 -17.61
C ALA A 338 8.43 2.34 -16.60
N ALA A 339 9.46 1.82 -15.92
CA ALA A 339 9.31 0.81 -14.89
C ALA A 339 8.31 1.23 -13.79
N THR A 340 8.39 2.49 -13.31
CA THR A 340 7.51 3.00 -12.26
C THR A 340 6.06 3.09 -12.73
N ALA A 341 5.82 3.61 -13.94
CA ALA A 341 4.46 3.73 -14.47
C ALA A 341 3.82 2.35 -14.71
N ASP A 342 4.57 1.41 -15.31
CA ASP A 342 4.09 0.05 -15.58
C ASP A 342 3.85 -0.74 -14.29
N ALA A 343 4.75 -0.62 -13.30
CA ALA A 343 4.59 -1.27 -12.01
C ALA A 343 3.39 -0.70 -11.23
N THR A 344 3.13 0.61 -11.31
CA THR A 344 1.99 1.22 -10.63
C THR A 344 0.67 0.76 -11.24
N GLU A 345 0.55 0.76 -12.58
CA GLU A 345 -0.63 0.25 -13.28
C GLU A 345 -0.92 -1.20 -12.88
N GLU A 346 0.10 -2.08 -12.95
CA GLU A 346 -0.09 -3.49 -12.59
C GLU A 346 -0.42 -3.69 -11.11
N ALA A 347 0.19 -2.94 -10.19
CA ALA A 347 -0.10 -3.03 -8.76
C ALA A 347 -1.57 -2.70 -8.45
N ILE A 348 -2.13 -1.66 -9.07
CA ILE A 348 -3.55 -1.30 -8.93
C ILE A 348 -4.45 -2.43 -9.43
N ILE A 349 -4.16 -2.98 -10.60
CA ILE A 349 -4.98 -4.07 -11.16
C ILE A 349 -4.83 -5.36 -10.34
N ASN A 350 -3.63 -5.64 -9.80
CA ASN A 350 -3.44 -6.78 -8.90
C ASN A 350 -4.27 -6.65 -7.61
N ALA A 351 -4.40 -5.44 -7.04
CA ALA A 351 -5.29 -5.20 -5.89
C ALA A 351 -6.73 -5.65 -6.16
N LEU A 352 -7.25 -5.33 -7.34
CA LEU A 352 -8.58 -5.74 -7.80
C LEU A 352 -8.68 -7.24 -8.09
N CYS A 353 -7.67 -7.77 -8.77
CA CYS A 353 -7.64 -9.19 -9.16
C CYS A 353 -7.57 -10.13 -7.95
N MET A 354 -6.89 -9.73 -6.89
CA MET A 354 -6.64 -10.55 -5.72
C MET A 354 -7.66 -10.37 -4.59
N ALA A 355 -8.57 -9.40 -4.71
CA ALA A 355 -9.59 -9.15 -3.70
C ALA A 355 -10.80 -10.07 -3.87
N ASP A 356 -11.22 -10.73 -2.78
CA ASP A 356 -12.49 -11.42 -2.67
C ASP A 356 -13.61 -10.45 -2.30
N THR A 357 -14.86 -10.84 -2.53
CA THR A 357 -16.03 -10.06 -2.10
C THR A 357 -16.04 -9.90 -0.57
N VAL A 358 -16.29 -8.68 -0.11
CA VAL A 358 -16.39 -8.38 1.32
C VAL A 358 -17.75 -7.76 1.63
N VAL A 359 -18.43 -8.33 2.63
CA VAL A 359 -19.64 -7.77 3.23
C VAL A 359 -19.24 -7.04 4.51
N GLY A 360 -19.60 -5.77 4.59
CA GLY A 360 -19.35 -4.90 5.74
C GLY A 360 -20.61 -4.58 6.53
N ARG A 361 -20.60 -3.45 7.23
CA ARG A 361 -21.71 -2.94 8.01
C ARG A 361 -22.98 -2.72 7.18
N ASP A 362 -24.14 -2.88 7.78
CA ASP A 362 -25.46 -2.63 7.16
C ASP A 362 -25.71 -3.48 5.89
N GLY A 363 -25.00 -4.60 5.71
CA GLY A 363 -25.03 -5.41 4.49
C GLY A 363 -24.36 -4.78 3.27
N ASN A 364 -23.67 -3.66 3.42
CA ASN A 364 -22.90 -3.04 2.34
C ASN A 364 -21.88 -4.04 1.79
N THR A 365 -21.86 -4.22 0.49
CA THR A 365 -21.04 -5.24 -0.16
C THR A 365 -20.14 -4.61 -1.21
N SER A 366 -18.85 -4.87 -1.13
CA SER A 366 -17.89 -4.59 -2.20
C SER A 366 -17.54 -5.91 -2.88
N THR A 367 -17.92 -6.05 -4.14
CA THR A 367 -17.83 -7.31 -4.89
C THR A 367 -16.48 -7.47 -5.56
N ALA A 368 -16.02 -8.70 -5.64
CA ALA A 368 -14.81 -9.06 -6.36
C ALA A 368 -14.93 -8.78 -7.87
N LEU A 369 -13.84 -8.32 -8.48
CA LEU A 369 -13.76 -8.16 -9.93
C LEU A 369 -14.01 -9.51 -10.64
N PRO A 370 -14.92 -9.60 -11.62
CA PRO A 370 -15.23 -10.86 -12.32
C PRO A 370 -14.12 -11.23 -13.31
N LEU A 371 -13.10 -11.97 -12.87
CA LEU A 371 -11.88 -12.26 -13.62
C LEU A 371 -12.12 -12.94 -14.96
N ASP A 372 -13.08 -13.87 -15.05
CA ASP A 372 -13.40 -14.57 -16.30
C ASP A 372 -13.88 -13.60 -17.38
N ARG A 373 -14.71 -12.61 -16.98
CA ARG A 373 -15.20 -11.56 -17.89
C ARG A 373 -14.07 -10.62 -18.29
N VAL A 374 -13.16 -10.29 -17.36
CA VAL A 374 -11.95 -9.51 -17.68
C VAL A 374 -11.10 -10.24 -18.72
N VAL A 375 -10.82 -11.53 -18.52
CA VAL A 375 -10.02 -12.32 -19.47
C VAL A 375 -10.68 -12.39 -20.84
N GLU A 376 -12.00 -12.58 -20.90
CA GLU A 376 -12.76 -12.57 -22.17
C GLU A 376 -12.60 -11.25 -22.92
N LEU A 377 -12.75 -10.12 -22.20
CA LEU A 377 -12.57 -8.79 -22.77
C LEU A 377 -11.13 -8.56 -23.23
N MET A 378 -10.14 -8.85 -22.40
CA MET A 378 -8.73 -8.68 -22.76
C MET A 378 -8.36 -9.50 -23.99
N ARG A 379 -8.89 -10.72 -24.11
CA ARG A 379 -8.72 -11.57 -25.30
C ARG A 379 -9.36 -10.94 -26.54
N THR A 380 -10.58 -10.40 -26.41
CA THR A 380 -11.29 -9.74 -27.52
C THR A 380 -10.51 -8.54 -28.05
N TYR A 381 -9.84 -7.81 -27.16
CA TYR A 381 -8.98 -6.68 -27.54
C TYR A 381 -7.55 -7.08 -27.92
N GLY A 382 -7.21 -8.38 -27.96
CA GLY A 382 -5.87 -8.86 -28.31
C GLY A 382 -4.80 -8.52 -27.27
N ARG A 383 -5.18 -8.45 -26.01
CA ARG A 383 -4.30 -8.10 -24.87
C ARG A 383 -3.95 -9.28 -23.96
N THR A 384 -4.18 -10.51 -24.42
CA THR A 384 -3.72 -11.72 -23.73
C THR A 384 -2.57 -12.36 -24.49
N LYS A 385 -1.57 -12.83 -23.78
CA LYS A 385 -0.60 -13.79 -24.36
C LYS A 385 -1.26 -15.17 -24.44
N ASN A 386 -1.18 -15.80 -25.59
CA ASN A 386 -1.68 -17.17 -25.85
C ASN A 386 -0.87 -18.21 -25.08
#